data_4f77ac3dd7c2ff6d26397a14a02a3986
#
_entry.id   4f77ac3dd7c2ff6d26397a14a02a3986
#
_cell.length_a   1.000
_cell.length_b   1.000
_cell.length_c   1.000
_cell.angle_alpha   90.00
_cell.angle_beta   90.00
_cell.angle_gamma   90.00
#
_symmetry.space_group_name_H-M   'P 1'
#
loop_
_entity.id
_entity.type
_entity.pdbx_description
1 polymer ?
#
loop_
_entity_poly.entity_id
_entity_poly.type
_entity_poly.pdbx_seq_one_letter_code
_entity_poly.pdbx_strand_id
1 'polypeptide(L)'
;LLKRKLLAFTISMGLIAMPFSVFADSVPGDTIVTLGQNLSETQKKSLLAEMGAPSDARIVTVSNQEEHKYLDGTVPSAQIGTRALSSAMITIGEKNTGIVVQSNNISWVTNSMYTNALITAGLKDANIVITAPFEVSGTAALTGIMKAYELSSGEVIPDDVKKVANEEMVKTAKLGDSVGNEKAVQLVTKVKEELAKNPNMSTDELKSLIDRLAKDLGITLTADQKASLMSLFEKMKDLNINWDQVGNQLTKAKNKISEYLNSKEGQSFIQKLKDFFSALFDAILSFFK
;
A
#
# COMPACT_ATOMS: atom_id res chain seq x y z
N LEU A 1 65.97 52.00 -22.64
CA LEU A 1 64.54 52.28 -22.39
C LEU A 1 63.76 50.99 -22.64
N LEU A 2 63.51 50.22 -21.58
CA LEU A 2 62.87 48.93 -21.61
C LEU A 2 61.34 49.11 -21.32
N LYS A 3 60.48 48.91 -22.32
CA LYS A 3 59.02 48.93 -22.14
C LYS A 3 58.54 47.61 -21.59
N ARG A 4 58.13 47.54 -20.28
CA ARG A 4 57.41 46.45 -19.68
C ARG A 4 55.97 46.44 -20.18
N LYS A 5 55.55 45.39 -20.90
CA LYS A 5 54.16 45.11 -21.21
C LYS A 5 53.58 44.30 -20.03
N LEU A 6 52.67 44.90 -19.31
CA LEU A 6 51.81 44.17 -18.33
C LEU A 6 50.74 43.42 -19.16
N LEU A 7 50.76 42.09 -18.99
CA LEU A 7 49.73 41.21 -19.53
C LEU A 7 48.66 41.00 -18.39
N ALA A 8 47.52 41.65 -18.53
CA ALA A 8 46.41 41.43 -17.62
C ALA A 8 45.73 40.10 -17.97
N PHE A 9 45.81 39.12 -17.08
CA PHE A 9 45.14 37.82 -17.20
C PHE A 9 43.77 37.94 -16.49
N THR A 10 42.70 38.15 -17.25
CA THR A 10 41.34 38.13 -16.75
C THR A 10 40.89 36.66 -16.60
N ILE A 11 40.85 36.15 -15.35
CA ILE A 11 40.24 34.89 -15.04
C ILE A 11 38.73 35.09 -15.05
N SER A 12 38.08 34.64 -16.12
CA SER A 12 36.63 34.52 -16.21
C SER A 12 36.21 33.29 -15.40
N MET A 13 35.75 33.54 -14.18
CA MET A 13 35.18 32.49 -13.34
C MET A 13 33.75 32.20 -13.81
N GLY A 14 33.60 31.24 -14.74
CA GLY A 14 32.32 30.76 -15.20
C GLY A 14 31.58 30.08 -13.99
N LEU A 15 30.55 30.75 -13.48
CA LEU A 15 29.58 30.08 -12.59
C LEU A 15 28.88 28.98 -13.38
N ILE A 16 29.30 27.74 -13.17
CA ILE A 16 28.54 26.56 -13.58
C ILE A 16 27.33 26.51 -12.66
N ALA A 17 26.19 27.03 -13.11
CA ALA A 17 24.90 26.81 -12.47
C ALA A 17 24.57 25.30 -12.63
N MET A 18 24.96 24.48 -11.67
CA MET A 18 24.41 23.14 -11.57
C MET A 18 22.91 23.27 -11.25
N PRO A 19 22.03 22.61 -12.01
CA PRO A 19 20.64 22.53 -11.59
C PRO A 19 20.61 21.74 -10.29
N PHE A 20 20.40 22.44 -9.18
CA PHE A 20 19.96 21.77 -7.96
C PHE A 20 18.57 21.21 -8.26
N SER A 21 18.47 19.89 -8.41
CA SER A 21 17.19 19.22 -8.30
C SER A 21 16.68 19.48 -6.88
N VAL A 22 15.80 20.45 -6.75
CA VAL A 22 15.03 20.64 -5.52
C VAL A 22 14.13 19.42 -5.44
N PHE A 23 14.55 18.41 -4.70
CA PHE A 23 13.63 17.38 -4.23
C PHE A 23 12.63 18.13 -3.37
N ALA A 24 11.40 18.25 -3.83
CA ALA A 24 10.34 18.75 -3.00
C ALA A 24 10.15 17.72 -1.87
N ASP A 25 10.55 18.08 -0.65
CA ASP A 25 10.14 17.32 0.52
C ASP A 25 8.61 17.22 0.47
N SER A 26 8.07 16.03 0.66
CA SER A 26 6.62 15.82 0.73
C SER A 26 6.05 16.74 1.81
N VAL A 27 5.14 17.61 1.39
CA VAL A 27 4.53 18.59 2.30
C VAL A 27 3.31 17.92 2.94
N PRO A 28 3.24 17.83 4.28
CA PRO A 28 2.04 17.38 4.95
C PRO A 28 0.81 18.16 4.49
N GLY A 29 -0.27 17.43 4.18
CA GLY A 29 -1.49 17.99 3.59
C GLY A 29 -1.54 17.98 2.07
N ASP A 30 -0.43 17.72 1.37
CA ASP A 30 -0.46 17.55 -0.09
C ASP A 30 -1.39 16.39 -0.48
N THR A 31 -2.32 16.67 -1.39
CA THR A 31 -3.37 15.72 -1.76
C THR A 31 -3.37 15.47 -3.26
N ILE A 32 -3.23 14.21 -3.64
CA ILE A 32 -3.31 13.75 -5.02
C ILE A 32 -4.44 12.72 -5.14
N VAL A 33 -5.24 12.86 -6.20
CA VAL A 33 -6.28 11.90 -6.56
C VAL A 33 -5.87 11.15 -7.81
N THR A 34 -5.95 9.83 -7.74
CA THR A 34 -5.83 8.97 -8.92
C THR A 34 -7.20 8.45 -9.33
N LEU A 35 -7.55 8.63 -10.59
CA LEU A 35 -8.81 8.16 -11.17
C LEU A 35 -8.55 7.07 -12.20
N GLY A 36 -9.33 6.00 -12.14
CA GLY A 36 -9.28 4.96 -13.16
C GLY A 36 -9.63 5.52 -14.55
N GLN A 37 -8.84 5.17 -15.55
CA GLN A 37 -8.98 5.69 -16.94
C GLN A 37 -10.35 5.38 -17.54
N ASN A 38 -10.96 4.28 -17.17
CA ASN A 38 -12.20 3.79 -17.77
C ASN A 38 -13.48 4.33 -17.08
N LEU A 39 -13.34 5.28 -16.17
CA LEU A 39 -14.47 5.97 -15.54
C LEU A 39 -15.11 6.97 -16.51
N SER A 40 -16.45 7.03 -16.52
CA SER A 40 -17.18 8.12 -17.16
C SER A 40 -17.02 9.43 -16.38
N GLU A 41 -17.26 10.56 -17.01
CA GLU A 41 -17.18 11.88 -16.34
C GLU A 41 -18.13 12.00 -15.15
N THR A 42 -19.31 11.38 -15.24
CA THR A 42 -20.27 11.34 -14.12
C THR A 42 -19.68 10.53 -12.94
N GLN A 43 -19.09 9.36 -13.22
CA GLN A 43 -18.45 8.54 -12.19
C GLN A 43 -17.26 9.27 -11.55
N LYS A 44 -16.41 9.93 -12.35
CA LYS A 44 -15.29 10.72 -11.83
C LYS A 44 -15.77 11.79 -10.83
N LYS A 45 -16.80 12.57 -11.21
CA LYS A 45 -17.38 13.59 -10.33
C LYS A 45 -17.95 13.00 -9.04
N SER A 46 -18.68 11.89 -9.14
CA SER A 46 -19.24 11.20 -7.97
C SER A 46 -18.14 10.72 -7.03
N LEU A 47 -17.08 10.08 -7.55
CA LEU A 47 -16.00 9.56 -6.72
C LEU A 47 -15.15 10.68 -6.09
N LEU A 48 -14.91 11.79 -6.79
CA LEU A 48 -14.24 12.95 -6.20
C LEU A 48 -15.03 13.52 -5.01
N ALA A 49 -16.37 13.63 -5.15
CA ALA A 49 -17.23 14.08 -4.06
C ALA A 49 -17.25 13.07 -2.89
N GLU A 50 -17.32 11.76 -3.18
CA GLU A 50 -17.29 10.70 -2.17
C GLU A 50 -16.00 10.67 -1.37
N MET A 51 -14.86 10.85 -2.02
CA MET A 51 -13.55 10.93 -1.37
C MET A 51 -13.35 12.24 -0.59
N GLY A 52 -14.23 13.25 -0.77
CA GLY A 52 -14.04 14.58 -0.21
C GLY A 52 -12.82 15.30 -0.81
N ALA A 53 -12.53 15.05 -2.08
CA ALA A 53 -11.36 15.60 -2.75
C ALA A 53 -11.41 17.15 -2.77
N PRO A 54 -10.35 17.83 -2.32
CA PRO A 54 -10.25 19.29 -2.44
C PRO A 54 -10.38 19.74 -3.90
N SER A 55 -10.96 20.91 -4.12
CA SER A 55 -11.18 21.45 -5.48
C SER A 55 -9.88 21.73 -6.26
N ASP A 56 -8.78 21.91 -5.55
CA ASP A 56 -7.42 22.13 -6.04
C ASP A 56 -6.55 20.88 -6.02
N ALA A 57 -7.12 19.72 -5.65
CA ALA A 57 -6.40 18.46 -5.64
C ALA A 57 -5.83 18.14 -7.04
N ARG A 58 -4.58 17.74 -7.09
CA ARG A 58 -3.94 17.26 -8.32
C ARG A 58 -4.56 15.94 -8.74
N ILE A 59 -5.11 15.87 -9.95
CA ILE A 59 -5.74 14.66 -10.49
C ILE A 59 -4.81 13.97 -11.47
N VAL A 60 -4.64 12.66 -11.30
CA VAL A 60 -3.82 11.78 -12.15
C VAL A 60 -4.65 10.60 -12.62
N THR A 61 -4.45 10.15 -13.84
CA THR A 61 -5.13 8.98 -14.38
C THR A 61 -4.27 7.72 -14.24
N VAL A 62 -4.92 6.61 -13.92
CA VAL A 62 -4.31 5.26 -13.92
C VAL A 62 -4.95 4.44 -15.02
N SER A 63 -4.13 3.92 -15.92
CA SER A 63 -4.57 3.05 -17.01
C SER A 63 -4.54 1.58 -16.60
N ASN A 64 -5.38 0.77 -17.27
CA ASN A 64 -5.32 -0.68 -17.11
C ASN A 64 -3.96 -1.28 -17.57
N GLN A 65 -3.28 -0.63 -18.52
CA GLN A 65 -1.94 -1.04 -18.93
C GLN A 65 -0.90 -0.84 -17.82
N GLU A 66 -1.00 0.24 -17.04
CA GLU A 66 -0.13 0.45 -15.87
C GLU A 66 -0.38 -0.60 -14.79
N GLU A 67 -1.65 -1.00 -14.60
CA GLU A 67 -2.03 -2.08 -13.68
C GLU A 67 -1.41 -3.41 -14.12
N HIS A 68 -1.57 -3.79 -15.39
CA HIS A 68 -0.99 -4.99 -15.96
C HIS A 68 0.54 -5.04 -15.83
N LYS A 69 1.23 -3.91 -15.99
CA LYS A 69 2.70 -3.83 -15.85
C LYS A 69 3.20 -4.42 -14.52
N TYR A 70 2.44 -4.27 -13.44
CA TYR A 70 2.86 -4.68 -12.10
C TYR A 70 2.17 -5.97 -11.61
N LEU A 71 1.08 -6.40 -12.25
CA LEU A 71 0.31 -7.57 -11.85
C LEU A 71 0.49 -8.78 -12.79
N ASP A 72 0.94 -8.56 -14.04
CA ASP A 72 1.19 -9.66 -14.98
C ASP A 72 2.21 -10.65 -14.44
N GLY A 73 1.91 -11.94 -14.58
CA GLY A 73 2.68 -13.04 -14.03
C GLY A 73 2.38 -13.38 -12.56
N THR A 74 1.70 -12.49 -11.83
CA THR A 74 1.26 -12.71 -10.44
C THR A 74 -0.22 -13.08 -10.38
N VAL A 75 -1.02 -12.43 -11.22
CA VAL A 75 -2.46 -12.64 -11.35
C VAL A 75 -2.76 -13.06 -12.78
N PRO A 76 -3.64 -14.05 -13.01
CA PRO A 76 -4.16 -14.29 -14.34
C PRO A 76 -4.79 -13.02 -14.92
N SER A 77 -4.49 -12.66 -16.16
CA SER A 77 -4.97 -11.43 -16.82
C SER A 77 -6.50 -11.27 -16.74
N ALA A 78 -7.24 -12.40 -16.73
CA ALA A 78 -8.69 -12.39 -16.54
C ALA A 78 -9.14 -11.87 -15.15
N GLN A 79 -8.30 -11.97 -14.12
CA GLN A 79 -8.59 -11.45 -12.78
C GLN A 79 -8.19 -9.98 -12.61
N ILE A 80 -7.17 -9.52 -13.34
CA ILE A 80 -6.82 -8.10 -13.40
C ILE A 80 -7.96 -7.34 -14.06
N GLY A 81 -8.58 -7.94 -15.06
CA GLY A 81 -9.65 -7.33 -15.85
C GLY A 81 -9.12 -6.45 -16.97
N THR A 82 -10.04 -5.77 -17.66
CA THR A 82 -9.74 -4.95 -18.84
C THR A 82 -10.00 -3.45 -18.60
N ARG A 83 -10.34 -3.06 -17.38
CA ARG A 83 -10.78 -1.70 -17.05
C ARG A 83 -10.21 -1.25 -15.70
N ALA A 84 -9.53 -0.12 -15.70
CA ALA A 84 -9.14 0.58 -14.48
C ALA A 84 -10.34 1.43 -14.00
N LEU A 85 -10.96 1.04 -12.89
CA LEU A 85 -12.15 1.67 -12.32
C LEU A 85 -11.94 2.14 -10.88
N SER A 86 -11.12 1.44 -10.08
CA SER A 86 -10.81 1.88 -8.73
C SER A 86 -9.97 3.16 -8.76
N SER A 87 -10.26 4.02 -7.79
CA SER A 87 -9.67 5.35 -7.65
C SER A 87 -9.20 5.52 -6.23
N ALA A 88 -8.21 6.37 -6.02
CA ALA A 88 -7.72 6.63 -4.68
C ALA A 88 -7.37 8.11 -4.51
N MET A 89 -7.53 8.59 -3.29
CA MET A 89 -7.00 9.87 -2.83
C MET A 89 -5.94 9.58 -1.78
N ILE A 90 -4.75 10.13 -1.97
CA ILE A 90 -3.68 10.12 -0.98
C ILE A 90 -3.47 11.53 -0.46
N THR A 91 -3.43 11.67 0.86
CA THR A 91 -3.04 12.90 1.55
C THR A 91 -1.81 12.60 2.39
N ILE A 92 -0.72 13.31 2.14
CA ILE A 92 0.52 13.15 2.91
C ILE A 92 0.28 13.57 4.35
N GLY A 93 0.63 12.70 5.27
CA GLY A 93 0.48 12.91 6.71
C GLY A 93 1.70 13.58 7.34
N GLU A 94 1.50 14.03 8.58
CA GLU A 94 2.60 14.48 9.43
C GLU A 94 3.57 13.32 9.73
N LYS A 95 4.84 13.68 9.97
CA LYS A 95 5.87 12.71 10.33
C LYS A 95 5.42 11.82 11.49
N ASN A 96 5.60 10.52 11.34
CA ASN A 96 5.27 9.50 12.34
C ASN A 96 3.77 9.21 12.54
N THR A 97 2.91 9.67 11.64
CA THR A 97 1.48 9.33 11.70
C THR A 97 1.15 7.93 11.18
N GLY A 98 2.06 7.33 10.39
CA GLY A 98 1.84 6.02 9.77
C GLY A 98 0.86 6.08 8.59
N ILE A 99 0.55 4.91 8.03
CA ILE A 99 -0.36 4.77 6.89
C ILE A 99 -1.74 4.39 7.42
N VAL A 100 -2.76 5.13 6.99
CA VAL A 100 -4.18 4.82 7.24
C VAL A 100 -4.88 4.63 5.89
N VAL A 101 -5.54 3.49 5.71
CA VAL A 101 -6.29 3.16 4.50
C VAL A 101 -7.76 2.95 4.85
N GLN A 102 -8.63 3.56 4.07
CA GLN A 102 -10.09 3.32 4.07
C GLN A 102 -10.54 3.00 2.65
N SER A 103 -11.41 2.02 2.49
CA SER A 103 -11.93 1.65 1.17
C SER A 103 -13.46 1.52 1.18
N ASN A 104 -14.07 1.86 0.04
CA ASN A 104 -15.47 1.67 -0.24
C ASN A 104 -15.65 1.03 -1.63
N ASN A 105 -16.62 0.13 -1.80
CA ASN A 105 -16.85 -0.64 -3.02
C ASN A 105 -15.64 -1.48 -3.46
N ILE A 106 -14.85 -1.95 -2.50
CA ILE A 106 -13.73 -2.88 -2.73
C ILE A 106 -14.04 -4.19 -1.99
N SER A 107 -14.15 -5.29 -2.74
CA SER A 107 -14.65 -6.55 -2.19
C SER A 107 -13.57 -7.59 -1.88
N TRP A 108 -12.41 -7.53 -2.53
CA TRP A 108 -11.38 -8.57 -2.41
C TRP A 108 -10.15 -8.13 -1.62
N VAL A 109 -9.61 -6.94 -1.92
CA VAL A 109 -8.45 -6.41 -1.20
C VAL A 109 -8.92 -5.64 0.04
N THR A 110 -8.43 -6.00 1.22
CA THR A 110 -8.77 -5.31 2.47
C THR A 110 -7.86 -4.10 2.73
N ASN A 111 -8.30 -3.19 3.60
CA ASN A 111 -7.49 -2.03 4.02
C ASN A 111 -6.12 -2.44 4.56
N SER A 112 -6.06 -3.54 5.33
CA SER A 112 -4.80 -4.05 5.89
C SER A 112 -3.87 -4.64 4.83
N MET A 113 -4.42 -5.24 3.76
CA MET A 113 -3.61 -5.72 2.62
C MET A 113 -2.97 -4.54 1.89
N TYR A 114 -3.74 -3.47 1.62
CA TYR A 114 -3.18 -2.25 1.06
C TYR A 114 -2.09 -1.65 1.96
N THR A 115 -2.36 -1.50 3.25
CA THR A 115 -1.39 -0.97 4.21
C THR A 115 -0.08 -1.75 4.18
N ASN A 116 -0.16 -3.09 4.22
CA ASN A 116 1.02 -3.94 4.17
C ASN A 116 1.82 -3.77 2.87
N ALA A 117 1.15 -3.79 1.72
CA ALA A 117 1.79 -3.63 0.41
C ALA A 117 2.44 -2.23 0.25
N LEU A 118 1.77 -1.19 0.74
CA LEU A 118 2.29 0.18 0.71
C LEU A 118 3.52 0.36 1.61
N ILE A 119 3.54 -0.31 2.77
CA ILE A 119 4.73 -0.36 3.64
C ILE A 119 5.89 -1.05 2.93
N THR A 120 5.66 -2.15 2.22
CA THR A 120 6.67 -2.82 1.38
C THR A 120 7.17 -1.91 0.27
N ALA A 121 6.28 -1.14 -0.35
CA ALA A 121 6.64 -0.17 -1.37
C ALA A 121 7.42 1.05 -0.82
N GLY A 122 7.60 1.14 0.49
CA GLY A 122 8.37 2.21 1.14
C GLY A 122 7.56 3.47 1.43
N LEU A 123 6.24 3.44 1.30
CA LEU A 123 5.42 4.57 1.68
C LEU A 123 5.50 4.82 3.19
N LYS A 124 5.35 6.08 3.54
CA LYS A 124 5.35 6.56 4.93
C LYS A 124 4.01 7.28 5.17
N ASP A 125 3.84 7.79 6.27
CA ASP A 125 2.85 8.74 6.80
C ASP A 125 1.85 9.31 5.76
N ALA A 126 0.72 8.62 5.54
CA ALA A 126 -0.30 9.01 4.57
C ALA A 126 -1.70 8.55 4.99
N ASN A 127 -2.71 9.37 4.67
CA ASN A 127 -4.11 8.98 4.72
C ASN A 127 -4.59 8.67 3.30
N ILE A 128 -5.21 7.51 3.12
CA ILE A 128 -5.57 7.00 1.81
C ILE A 128 -7.05 6.59 1.82
N VAL A 129 -7.81 7.13 0.88
CA VAL A 129 -9.20 6.75 0.63
C VAL A 129 -9.27 6.08 -0.74
N ILE A 130 -9.80 4.87 -0.80
CA ILE A 130 -9.95 4.09 -2.02
C ILE A 130 -11.44 3.90 -2.29
N THR A 131 -11.87 4.09 -3.53
CA THR A 131 -13.26 3.87 -3.90
C THR A 131 -13.41 3.44 -5.37
N ALA A 132 -14.57 2.91 -5.71
CA ALA A 132 -14.98 2.57 -7.06
C ALA A 132 -16.48 2.84 -7.26
N PRO A 133 -16.96 3.02 -8.50
CA PRO A 133 -18.38 3.34 -8.77
C PRO A 133 -19.34 2.18 -8.43
N PHE A 134 -18.84 0.99 -8.27
CA PHE A 134 -19.50 -0.24 -7.84
C PHE A 134 -18.46 -1.22 -7.32
N GLU A 135 -18.87 -2.33 -6.75
CA GLU A 135 -17.96 -3.34 -6.19
C GLU A 135 -16.96 -3.88 -7.22
N VAL A 136 -15.66 -3.76 -6.91
CA VAL A 136 -14.54 -4.27 -7.71
C VAL A 136 -13.51 -4.97 -6.82
N SER A 137 -12.58 -5.72 -7.41
CA SER A 137 -11.49 -6.38 -6.67
C SER A 137 -10.59 -5.41 -5.92
N GLY A 138 -10.28 -4.27 -6.52
CA GLY A 138 -9.42 -3.22 -5.95
C GLY A 138 -7.95 -3.29 -6.36
N THR A 139 -7.55 -4.21 -7.22
CA THR A 139 -6.13 -4.40 -7.61
C THR A 139 -5.49 -3.16 -8.25
N ALA A 140 -6.24 -2.39 -9.04
CA ALA A 140 -5.75 -1.19 -9.71
C ALA A 140 -5.40 -0.04 -8.74
N ALA A 141 -6.05 0.01 -7.57
CA ALA A 141 -5.86 1.13 -6.64
C ALA A 141 -4.43 1.23 -6.12
N LEU A 142 -3.76 0.10 -5.84
CA LEU A 142 -2.39 0.10 -5.33
C LEU A 142 -1.41 0.76 -6.31
N THR A 143 -1.54 0.46 -7.61
CA THR A 143 -0.74 1.10 -8.67
C THR A 143 -0.95 2.62 -8.67
N GLY A 144 -2.20 3.06 -8.55
CA GLY A 144 -2.55 4.48 -8.48
C GLY A 144 -1.96 5.17 -7.26
N ILE A 145 -2.05 4.56 -6.10
CA ILE A 145 -1.52 5.12 -4.84
C ILE A 145 0.00 5.28 -4.92
N MET A 146 0.72 4.27 -5.40
CA MET A 146 2.17 4.35 -5.57
C MET A 146 2.56 5.47 -6.55
N LYS A 147 1.85 5.60 -7.69
CA LYS A 147 2.05 6.69 -8.66
C LYS A 147 1.80 8.07 -8.04
N ALA A 148 0.73 8.23 -7.26
CA ALA A 148 0.42 9.47 -6.57
C ALA A 148 1.49 9.82 -5.53
N TYR A 149 1.95 8.83 -4.78
CA TYR A 149 3.00 9.02 -3.78
C TYR A 149 4.32 9.51 -4.42
N GLU A 150 4.75 8.89 -5.51
CA GLU A 150 5.94 9.34 -6.26
C GLU A 150 5.83 10.80 -6.71
N LEU A 151 4.63 11.20 -7.16
CA LEU A 151 4.39 12.57 -7.63
C LEU A 151 4.35 13.61 -6.50
N SER A 152 3.99 13.19 -5.30
CA SER A 152 3.88 14.03 -4.11
C SER A 152 5.20 14.10 -3.34
N SER A 153 5.88 12.96 -3.18
CA SER A 153 7.13 12.89 -2.42
C SER A 153 8.39 13.22 -3.25
N GLY A 154 8.29 13.13 -4.58
CA GLY A 154 9.46 13.15 -5.46
C GLY A 154 10.36 11.90 -5.36
N GLU A 155 10.02 10.96 -4.49
CA GLU A 155 10.73 9.67 -4.35
C GLU A 155 10.26 8.71 -5.44
N VAL A 156 11.19 8.06 -6.13
CA VAL A 156 10.87 7.04 -7.14
C VAL A 156 10.88 5.67 -6.48
N ILE A 157 9.76 4.96 -6.57
CA ILE A 157 9.67 3.57 -6.12
C ILE A 157 10.19 2.68 -7.27
N PRO A 158 11.23 1.84 -7.05
CA PRO A 158 11.71 0.94 -8.09
C PRO A 158 10.63 0.01 -8.63
N ASP A 159 10.65 -0.28 -9.92
CA ASP A 159 9.61 -1.11 -10.57
C ASP A 159 9.51 -2.53 -10.00
N ASP A 160 10.64 -3.10 -9.57
CA ASP A 160 10.70 -4.40 -8.90
C ASP A 160 10.06 -4.36 -7.51
N VAL A 161 10.23 -3.27 -6.77
CA VAL A 161 9.56 -3.04 -5.49
C VAL A 161 8.05 -2.86 -5.69
N LYS A 162 7.62 -2.11 -6.72
CA LYS A 162 6.20 -1.99 -7.08
C LYS A 162 5.58 -3.36 -7.41
N LYS A 163 6.31 -4.19 -8.16
CA LYS A 163 5.86 -5.55 -8.50
C LYS A 163 5.71 -6.43 -7.27
N VAL A 164 6.70 -6.44 -6.37
CA VAL A 164 6.63 -7.28 -5.17
C VAL A 164 5.56 -6.80 -4.19
N ALA A 165 5.31 -5.49 -4.09
CA ALA A 165 4.21 -4.95 -3.29
C ALA A 165 2.84 -5.39 -3.83
N ASN A 166 2.65 -5.35 -5.15
CA ASN A 166 1.43 -5.87 -5.79
C ASN A 166 1.32 -7.39 -5.61
N GLU A 167 2.42 -8.13 -5.74
CA GLU A 167 2.48 -9.58 -5.50
C GLU A 167 2.10 -9.93 -4.05
N GLU A 168 2.59 -9.17 -3.07
CA GLU A 168 2.22 -9.31 -1.65
C GLU A 168 0.71 -9.17 -1.47
N MET A 169 0.15 -8.08 -1.97
CA MET A 169 -1.28 -7.81 -1.86
C MET A 169 -2.13 -8.95 -2.42
N VAL A 170 -1.83 -9.39 -3.63
CA VAL A 170 -2.57 -10.46 -4.32
C VAL A 170 -2.40 -11.81 -3.65
N LYS A 171 -1.18 -12.18 -3.27
CA LYS A 171 -0.93 -13.45 -2.58
C LYS A 171 -1.59 -13.50 -1.20
N THR A 172 -1.61 -12.37 -0.50
CA THR A 172 -2.32 -12.24 0.78
C THR A 172 -3.82 -12.39 0.59
N ALA A 173 -4.41 -11.77 -0.45
CA ALA A 173 -5.83 -11.89 -0.75
C ALA A 173 -6.20 -13.34 -1.14
N LYS A 174 -5.43 -13.99 -2.02
CA LYS A 174 -5.62 -15.41 -2.38
C LYS A 174 -5.49 -16.34 -1.16
N LEU A 175 -4.56 -16.07 -0.26
CA LEU A 175 -4.47 -16.83 0.98
C LEU A 175 -5.71 -16.58 1.84
N GLY A 176 -6.19 -15.33 1.89
CA GLY A 176 -7.40 -14.94 2.60
C GLY A 176 -8.65 -15.67 2.15
N ASP A 177 -8.78 -15.95 0.85
CA ASP A 177 -9.88 -16.76 0.29
C ASP A 177 -9.96 -18.18 0.91
N SER A 178 -8.82 -18.71 1.38
CA SER A 178 -8.71 -20.06 1.94
C SER A 178 -8.74 -20.10 3.47
N VAL A 179 -8.07 -19.15 4.14
CA VAL A 179 -7.85 -19.19 5.59
C VAL A 179 -8.55 -18.05 6.35
N GLY A 180 -9.20 -17.14 5.62
CA GLY A 180 -9.78 -15.90 6.10
C GLY A 180 -8.78 -14.72 6.02
N ASN A 181 -9.31 -13.56 5.60
CA ASN A 181 -8.50 -12.37 5.33
C ASN A 181 -7.66 -11.92 6.54
N GLU A 182 -8.24 -11.94 7.72
CA GLU A 182 -7.55 -11.53 8.96
C GLU A 182 -6.32 -12.39 9.24
N LYS A 183 -6.47 -13.72 9.18
CA LYS A 183 -5.37 -14.66 9.41
C LYS A 183 -4.29 -14.55 8.34
N ALA A 184 -4.67 -14.37 7.07
CA ALA A 184 -3.73 -14.20 5.97
C ALA A 184 -2.89 -12.92 6.16
N VAL A 185 -3.53 -11.81 6.48
CA VAL A 185 -2.85 -10.54 6.79
C VAL A 185 -1.93 -10.69 8.00
N GLN A 186 -2.41 -11.30 9.09
CA GLN A 186 -1.60 -11.52 10.30
C GLN A 186 -0.35 -12.36 10.01
N LEU A 187 -0.48 -13.42 9.21
CA LEU A 187 0.66 -14.26 8.84
C LEU A 187 1.71 -13.46 8.07
N VAL A 188 1.30 -12.77 7.00
CA VAL A 188 2.20 -11.98 6.17
C VAL A 188 2.85 -10.86 6.98
N THR A 189 2.09 -10.15 7.81
CA THR A 189 2.62 -9.08 8.69
C THR A 189 3.67 -9.61 9.66
N LYS A 190 3.38 -10.73 10.34
CA LYS A 190 4.33 -11.32 11.30
C LYS A 190 5.62 -11.81 10.65
N VAL A 191 5.55 -12.39 9.45
CA VAL A 191 6.76 -12.77 8.70
C VAL A 191 7.60 -11.52 8.37
N LYS A 192 6.97 -10.43 7.92
CA LYS A 192 7.66 -9.15 7.66
C LYS A 192 8.26 -8.53 8.92
N GLU A 193 7.58 -8.60 10.05
CA GLU A 193 8.13 -8.15 11.35
C GLU A 193 9.40 -8.90 11.75
N GLU A 194 9.45 -10.21 11.51
CA GLU A 194 10.63 -11.02 11.79
C GLU A 194 11.76 -10.79 10.76
N LEU A 195 11.41 -10.61 9.48
CA LEU A 195 12.40 -10.21 8.47
C LEU A 195 12.97 -8.83 8.74
N ALA A 196 12.18 -7.88 9.24
CA ALA A 196 12.67 -6.56 9.64
C ALA A 196 13.71 -6.64 10.78
N LYS A 197 13.60 -7.63 11.66
CA LYS A 197 14.58 -7.89 12.73
C LYS A 197 15.81 -8.65 12.23
N ASN A 198 15.65 -9.52 11.24
CA ASN A 198 16.71 -10.34 10.64
C ASN A 198 16.57 -10.41 9.11
N PRO A 199 16.98 -9.36 8.37
CA PRO A 199 16.86 -9.33 6.91
C PRO A 199 17.67 -10.41 6.19
N ASN A 200 18.73 -10.91 6.83
CA ASN A 200 19.64 -11.93 6.30
C ASN A 200 19.23 -13.36 6.66
N MET A 201 17.98 -13.56 7.10
CA MET A 201 17.45 -14.89 7.41
C MET A 201 17.66 -15.86 6.24
N SER A 202 18.16 -17.06 6.52
CA SER A 202 18.33 -18.10 5.49
C SER A 202 16.99 -18.63 4.99
N THR A 203 16.97 -19.29 3.84
CA THR A 203 15.77 -19.93 3.28
C THR A 203 15.15 -20.95 4.24
N ASP A 204 15.98 -21.75 4.95
CA ASP A 204 15.49 -22.75 5.92
C ASP A 204 14.91 -22.10 7.18
N GLU A 205 15.51 -21.01 7.66
CA GLU A 205 14.95 -20.20 8.75
C GLU A 205 13.63 -19.57 8.37
N LEU A 206 13.53 -18.98 7.16
CA LEU A 206 12.28 -18.41 6.65
C LEU A 206 11.18 -19.46 6.52
N LYS A 207 11.50 -20.64 6.00
CA LYS A 207 10.56 -21.76 5.92
C LYS A 207 10.06 -22.17 7.30
N SER A 208 10.98 -22.33 8.25
CA SER A 208 10.66 -22.69 9.64
C SER A 208 9.81 -21.61 10.32
N LEU A 209 10.10 -20.34 10.03
CA LEU A 209 9.33 -19.19 10.53
C LEU A 209 7.88 -19.22 10.02
N ILE A 210 7.68 -19.40 8.71
CA ILE A 210 6.34 -19.47 8.10
C ILE A 210 5.55 -20.62 8.70
N ASP A 211 6.16 -21.81 8.83
CA ASP A 211 5.50 -22.99 9.41
C ASP A 211 5.09 -22.77 10.87
N ARG A 212 5.96 -22.18 11.67
CA ARG A 212 5.68 -21.84 13.07
C ARG A 212 4.55 -20.81 13.18
N LEU A 213 4.65 -19.70 12.44
CA LEU A 213 3.64 -18.64 12.51
C LEU A 213 2.28 -19.09 11.98
N ALA A 214 2.24 -19.92 10.94
CA ALA A 214 1.01 -20.52 10.45
C ALA A 214 0.36 -21.39 11.54
N LYS A 215 1.15 -22.26 12.19
CA LYS A 215 0.68 -23.08 13.31
C LYS A 215 0.15 -22.24 14.48
N ASP A 216 0.86 -21.19 14.86
CA ASP A 216 0.48 -20.28 15.96
C ASP A 216 -0.85 -19.55 15.68
N LEU A 217 -1.15 -19.30 14.41
CA LEU A 217 -2.40 -18.68 13.95
C LEU A 217 -3.52 -19.70 13.65
N GLY A 218 -3.26 -21.00 13.86
CA GLY A 218 -4.19 -22.08 13.53
C GLY A 218 -4.49 -22.13 12.02
N ILE A 219 -3.46 -21.92 11.19
CA ILE A 219 -3.52 -22.01 9.73
C ILE A 219 -2.85 -23.32 9.28
N THR A 220 -3.53 -24.07 8.43
CA THR A 220 -2.94 -25.20 7.70
C THR A 220 -2.66 -24.75 6.27
N LEU A 221 -1.39 -24.57 5.92
CA LEU A 221 -0.96 -24.19 4.57
C LEU A 221 -0.83 -25.44 3.69
N THR A 222 -1.36 -25.35 2.46
CA THR A 222 -1.03 -26.34 1.41
C THR A 222 0.42 -26.17 0.95
N ALA A 223 0.97 -27.15 0.24
CA ALA A 223 2.33 -27.08 -0.32
C ALA A 223 2.48 -25.85 -1.27
N ASP A 224 1.45 -25.58 -2.10
CA ASP A 224 1.46 -24.46 -3.03
C ASP A 224 1.39 -23.10 -2.32
N GLN A 225 0.57 -22.98 -1.27
CA GLN A 225 0.49 -21.76 -0.47
C GLN A 225 1.81 -21.48 0.23
N LYS A 226 2.46 -22.51 0.80
CA LYS A 226 3.78 -22.39 1.39
C LYS A 226 4.82 -21.97 0.36
N ALA A 227 4.87 -22.63 -0.81
CA ALA A 227 5.77 -22.26 -1.90
C ALA A 227 5.54 -20.83 -2.39
N SER A 228 4.27 -20.42 -2.47
CA SER A 228 3.89 -19.04 -2.85
C SER A 228 4.40 -18.00 -1.87
N LEU A 229 4.25 -18.24 -0.56
CA LEU A 229 4.77 -17.35 0.50
C LEU A 229 6.30 -17.32 0.52
N MET A 230 6.95 -18.50 0.41
CA MET A 230 8.41 -18.59 0.31
C MET A 230 8.94 -17.76 -0.85
N SER A 231 8.36 -17.94 -2.06
CA SER A 231 8.73 -17.17 -3.24
C SER A 231 8.56 -15.65 -3.04
N LEU A 232 7.48 -15.22 -2.39
CA LEU A 232 7.25 -13.80 -2.11
C LEU A 232 8.35 -13.22 -1.20
N PHE A 233 8.60 -13.86 -0.07
CA PHE A 233 9.54 -13.34 0.91
C PHE A 233 11.00 -13.46 0.48
N GLU A 234 11.37 -14.48 -0.29
CA GLU A 234 12.72 -14.53 -0.90
C GLU A 234 12.90 -13.38 -1.89
N LYS A 235 11.91 -13.09 -2.74
CA LYS A 235 11.97 -11.90 -3.61
C LYS A 235 12.12 -10.61 -2.81
N MET A 236 11.38 -10.46 -1.70
CA MET A 236 11.50 -9.28 -0.84
C MET A 236 12.90 -9.14 -0.24
N LYS A 237 13.55 -10.25 0.13
CA LYS A 237 14.92 -10.25 0.66
C LYS A 237 15.96 -9.85 -0.40
N ASP A 238 15.73 -10.26 -1.65
CA ASP A 238 16.64 -9.97 -2.77
C ASP A 238 16.53 -8.50 -3.24
N LEU A 239 15.48 -7.78 -2.84
CA LEU A 239 15.28 -6.39 -3.19
C LEU A 239 15.88 -5.44 -2.13
N ASN A 240 16.23 -4.24 -2.58
CA ASN A 240 16.73 -3.18 -1.69
C ASN A 240 15.57 -2.51 -0.90
N ILE A 241 14.87 -3.34 -0.10
CA ILE A 241 13.80 -2.85 0.78
C ILE A 241 14.43 -2.35 2.08
N ASN A 242 13.99 -1.17 2.53
CA ASN A 242 14.41 -0.63 3.82
C ASN A 242 13.66 -1.32 4.97
N TRP A 243 14.21 -2.43 5.46
CA TRP A 243 13.60 -3.27 6.49
C TRP A 243 13.39 -2.55 7.83
N ASP A 244 14.28 -1.61 8.20
CA ASP A 244 14.09 -0.78 9.39
C ASP A 244 12.84 0.09 9.25
N GLN A 245 12.64 0.68 8.08
CA GLN A 245 11.42 1.45 7.79
C GLN A 245 10.18 0.56 7.79
N VAL A 246 10.25 -0.63 7.18
CA VAL A 246 9.15 -1.61 7.20
C VAL A 246 8.76 -1.94 8.64
N GLY A 247 9.70 -2.33 9.49
CA GLY A 247 9.44 -2.65 10.91
C GLY A 247 8.81 -1.49 11.68
N ASN A 248 9.33 -0.27 11.46
CA ASN A 248 8.79 0.94 12.09
C ASN A 248 7.36 1.24 11.64
N GLN A 249 7.06 1.13 10.34
CA GLN A 249 5.71 1.38 9.81
C GLN A 249 4.70 0.31 10.23
N LEU A 250 5.10 -0.97 10.28
CA LEU A 250 4.25 -2.05 10.80
C LEU A 250 3.89 -1.82 12.28
N THR A 251 4.85 -1.37 13.08
CA THR A 251 4.62 -1.03 14.49
C THR A 251 3.60 0.11 14.63
N LYS A 252 3.75 1.18 13.82
CA LYS A 252 2.81 2.30 13.81
C LYS A 252 1.40 1.86 13.39
N ALA A 253 1.28 1.06 12.33
CA ALA A 253 0.00 0.54 11.86
C ALA A 253 -0.72 -0.27 12.97
N LYS A 254 0.02 -1.12 13.68
CA LYS A 254 -0.50 -1.89 14.82
C LYS A 254 -0.98 -1.00 15.97
N ASN A 255 -0.21 0.02 16.32
CA ASN A 255 -0.58 0.96 17.38
C ASN A 255 -1.85 1.73 17.02
N LYS A 256 -1.98 2.20 15.78
CA LYS A 256 -3.18 2.90 15.30
C LYS A 256 -4.45 2.06 15.35
N ILE A 257 -4.36 0.78 14.98
CA ILE A 257 -5.47 -0.16 15.11
C ILE A 257 -5.84 -0.29 16.59
N SER A 258 -4.86 -0.44 17.48
CA SER A 258 -5.09 -0.55 18.92
C SER A 258 -5.71 0.74 19.51
N GLU A 259 -5.22 1.91 19.11
CA GLU A 259 -5.78 3.21 19.52
C GLU A 259 -7.23 3.36 19.07
N TYR A 260 -7.55 3.01 17.82
CA TYR A 260 -8.91 3.05 17.30
C TYR A 260 -9.83 2.10 18.08
N LEU A 261 -9.40 0.85 18.31
CA LEU A 261 -10.19 -0.13 19.06
C LEU A 261 -10.45 0.31 20.51
N ASN A 262 -9.55 1.09 21.10
CA ASN A 262 -9.69 1.65 22.45
C ASN A 262 -10.39 3.02 22.47
N SER A 263 -10.62 3.65 21.32
CA SER A 263 -11.35 4.91 21.22
C SER A 263 -12.86 4.72 21.49
N LYS A 264 -13.57 5.82 21.81
CA LYS A 264 -15.01 5.78 21.99
C LYS A 264 -15.75 5.32 20.71
N GLU A 265 -15.25 5.76 19.55
CA GLU A 265 -15.78 5.40 18.24
C GLU A 265 -15.57 3.91 17.95
N GLY A 266 -14.38 3.37 18.22
CA GLY A 266 -14.06 1.95 18.07
C GLY A 266 -14.88 1.07 19.02
N GLN A 267 -15.00 1.46 20.28
CA GLN A 267 -15.83 0.77 21.28
C GLN A 267 -17.31 0.79 20.88
N SER A 268 -17.82 1.92 20.40
CA SER A 268 -19.19 2.03 19.90
C SER A 268 -19.42 1.15 18.66
N PHE A 269 -18.45 1.07 17.75
CA PHE A 269 -18.52 0.18 16.59
C PHE A 269 -18.55 -1.29 17.00
N ILE A 270 -17.66 -1.71 17.91
CA ILE A 270 -17.63 -3.08 18.45
C ILE A 270 -18.96 -3.42 19.13
N GLN A 271 -19.54 -2.50 19.90
CA GLN A 271 -20.81 -2.73 20.55
C GLN A 271 -21.95 -2.89 19.52
N LYS A 272 -22.03 -2.02 18.52
CA LYS A 272 -23.02 -2.15 17.43
C LYS A 272 -22.89 -3.47 16.67
N LEU A 273 -21.66 -3.94 16.47
CA LEU A 273 -21.40 -5.22 15.81
C LEU A 273 -21.88 -6.40 16.67
N LYS A 274 -21.63 -6.36 17.98
CA LYS A 274 -22.16 -7.37 18.95
C LYS A 274 -23.68 -7.37 18.96
N ASP A 275 -24.31 -6.20 19.02
CA ASP A 275 -25.77 -6.05 19.04
C ASP A 275 -26.39 -6.59 17.75
N PHE A 276 -25.75 -6.32 16.59
CA PHE A 276 -26.16 -6.86 15.29
C PHE A 276 -26.11 -8.39 15.27
N PHE A 277 -24.99 -9.00 15.70
CA PHE A 277 -24.87 -10.45 15.73
C PHE A 277 -25.82 -11.10 16.75
N SER A 278 -26.05 -10.46 17.89
CA SER A 278 -27.05 -10.93 18.86
C SER A 278 -28.45 -10.94 18.26
N ALA A 279 -28.86 -9.84 17.62
CA ALA A 279 -30.15 -9.73 16.95
C ALA A 279 -30.31 -10.74 15.82
N LEU A 280 -29.24 -10.96 15.03
CA LEU A 280 -29.21 -11.98 13.97
C LEU A 280 -29.38 -13.39 14.54
N PHE A 281 -28.70 -13.69 15.64
CA PHE A 281 -28.78 -15.00 16.31
C PHE A 281 -30.17 -15.25 16.89
N ASP A 282 -30.77 -14.24 17.51
CA ASP A 282 -32.14 -14.29 18.05
C ASP A 282 -33.17 -14.47 16.91
N ALA A 283 -33.00 -13.79 15.78
CA ALA A 283 -33.82 -13.95 14.59
C ALA A 283 -33.74 -15.38 14.03
N ILE A 284 -32.53 -15.96 13.92
CA ILE A 284 -32.33 -17.34 13.48
C ILE A 284 -33.01 -18.33 14.44
N LEU A 285 -32.84 -18.16 15.75
CA LEU A 285 -33.47 -19.02 16.76
C LEU A 285 -35.00 -18.93 16.72
N SER A 286 -35.57 -17.78 16.36
CA SER A 286 -37.01 -17.60 16.23
C SER A 286 -37.62 -18.33 15.01
N PHE A 287 -36.81 -18.61 13.98
CA PHE A 287 -37.21 -19.41 12.79
C PHE A 287 -37.28 -20.92 13.07
N PHE A 288 -36.62 -21.37 14.15
CA PHE A 288 -36.63 -22.80 14.56
C PHE A 288 -37.56 -23.11 15.72
N LYS A 289 -38.34 -22.13 16.20
CA LYS A 289 -39.45 -22.31 17.14
C LYS A 289 -40.79 -22.28 16.40
#